data_bdce7effc32301e5a6ada01b2bd3b5a1
#
_entry.id   bdce7effc32301e5a6ada01b2bd3b5a1
#
_cell.length_a   1.000
_cell.length_b   1.000
_cell.length_c   1.000
_cell.angle_alpha   90.00
_cell.angle_beta   90.00
_cell.angle_gamma   90.00
#
_symmetry.space_group_name_H-M   'P 1'
#
loop_
_entity.id
_entity.type
_entity.pdbx_description
1 polymer ?
#
loop_
_entity_poly.entity_id
_entity_poly.type
_entity_poly.pdbx_seq_one_letter_code
_entity_poly.pdbx_strand_id
1 'polypeptide(L)'
;MHIHHVAIWAQDLEALKAFYCTLFGGQANERYHNPTKQFSSYFVRFEGGASLELMHSPNLFPADLGLSHPLQGLAHLAFSLGSVEAVDQMTARLKLLKSAEVKHLDGPRWTGDGYYESTFLDPEGNRL
;
A
#
# COMPACT_ATOMS: atom_id res chain seq x y z
N MET A 1 -24.02 4.09 0.99
CA MET A 1 -22.85 4.20 1.89
C MET A 1 -21.70 3.44 1.22
N HIS A 2 -20.49 3.97 1.22
CA HIS A 2 -19.29 3.35 0.65
C HIS A 2 -18.05 3.83 1.43
N ILE A 3 -16.96 3.08 1.33
CA ILE A 3 -15.69 3.52 1.90
C ILE A 3 -15.12 4.61 0.99
N HIS A 4 -14.96 5.83 1.50
CA HIS A 4 -14.41 6.95 0.75
C HIS A 4 -12.88 6.85 0.63
N HIS A 5 -12.20 6.60 1.74
CA HIS A 5 -10.75 6.40 1.79
C HIS A 5 -10.32 5.52 2.95
N VAL A 6 -9.13 4.97 2.83
CA VAL A 6 -8.35 4.35 3.91
C VAL A 6 -7.09 5.19 4.11
N ALA A 7 -6.75 5.50 5.36
CA ALA A 7 -5.59 6.33 5.68
C ALA A 7 -4.42 5.48 6.19
N ILE A 8 -3.21 5.82 5.75
CA ILE A 8 -1.95 5.15 6.09
C ILE A 8 -0.93 6.18 6.53
N TRP A 9 -0.27 5.95 7.65
CA TRP A 9 0.88 6.73 8.08
C TRP A 9 2.14 6.29 7.32
N ALA A 10 2.97 7.26 6.90
CA ALA A 10 4.21 7.03 6.17
C ALA A 10 5.37 7.80 6.81
N GLN A 11 6.51 7.16 6.96
CA GLN A 11 7.78 7.82 7.31
C GLN A 11 8.32 8.59 6.11
N ASP A 12 8.31 7.96 4.92
CA ASP A 12 8.64 8.60 3.65
C ASP A 12 7.41 8.74 2.76
N LEU A 13 6.72 9.88 2.92
CA LEU A 13 5.48 10.19 2.20
C LEU A 13 5.67 10.22 0.67
N GLU A 14 6.82 10.71 0.20
CA GLU A 14 7.10 10.82 -1.23
C GLU A 14 7.40 9.46 -1.86
N ALA A 15 8.17 8.62 -1.18
CA ALA A 15 8.43 7.25 -1.63
C ALA A 15 7.15 6.43 -1.70
N LEU A 16 6.29 6.51 -0.67
CA LEU A 16 5.03 5.78 -0.65
C LEU A 16 4.06 6.26 -1.73
N LYS A 17 3.95 7.59 -1.94
CA LYS A 17 3.18 8.15 -3.06
C LYS A 17 3.69 7.64 -4.41
N ALA A 18 5.00 7.71 -4.64
CA ALA A 18 5.61 7.25 -5.88
C ALA A 18 5.33 5.76 -6.14
N PHE A 19 5.39 4.93 -5.11
CA PHE A 19 5.06 3.51 -5.17
C PHE A 19 3.64 3.27 -5.71
N TYR A 20 2.62 3.83 -5.06
CA TYR A 20 1.23 3.62 -5.48
C TYR A 20 0.89 4.26 -6.83
N CYS A 21 1.47 5.42 -7.14
CA CYS A 21 1.23 6.07 -8.44
C CYS A 21 1.88 5.29 -9.58
N THR A 22 3.14 4.85 -9.42
CA THR A 22 3.91 4.22 -10.50
C THR A 22 3.50 2.77 -10.74
N LEU A 23 3.21 2.02 -9.68
CA LEU A 23 2.98 0.58 -9.77
C LEU A 23 1.51 0.21 -9.89
N PHE A 24 0.64 0.95 -9.22
CA PHE A 24 -0.80 0.68 -9.17
C PHE A 24 -1.66 1.69 -9.95
N GLY A 25 -1.02 2.60 -10.70
CA GLY A 25 -1.72 3.59 -11.53
C GLY A 25 -2.50 4.64 -10.74
N GLY A 26 -2.17 4.83 -9.47
CA GLY A 26 -2.79 5.82 -8.62
C GLY A 26 -2.50 7.25 -9.10
N GLN A 27 -3.45 8.15 -8.90
CA GLN A 27 -3.34 9.58 -9.19
C GLN A 27 -3.38 10.36 -7.89
N ALA A 28 -2.25 10.96 -7.50
CA ALA A 28 -2.17 11.78 -6.30
C ALA A 28 -2.64 13.22 -6.58
N ASN A 29 -3.31 13.82 -5.59
CA ASN A 29 -3.56 15.26 -5.59
C ASN A 29 -2.26 16.04 -5.28
N GLU A 30 -2.36 17.36 -5.22
CA GLU A 30 -1.30 18.21 -4.67
C GLU A 30 -1.11 17.95 -3.17
N ARG A 31 0.15 18.09 -2.72
CA ARG A 31 0.48 17.90 -1.31
C ARG A 31 -0.27 18.88 -0.43
N TYR A 32 -1.06 18.36 0.48
CA TYR A 32 -1.58 19.15 1.59
C TYR A 32 -0.50 19.26 2.67
N HIS A 33 -0.33 20.45 3.22
CA HIS A 33 0.57 20.70 4.34
C HIS A 33 -0.05 21.65 5.36
N ASN A 34 -0.03 21.23 6.61
CA ASN A 34 -0.44 22.06 7.75
C ASN A 34 0.78 22.36 8.62
N PRO A 35 1.36 23.58 8.54
CA PRO A 35 2.58 23.91 9.25
C PRO A 35 2.42 23.94 10.77
N THR A 36 1.23 24.30 11.26
CA THR A 36 0.96 24.35 12.70
C THR A 36 0.97 22.96 13.33
N LYS A 37 0.40 21.97 12.63
CA LYS A 37 0.35 20.57 13.07
C LYS A 37 1.56 19.76 12.60
N GLN A 38 2.42 20.34 11.76
CA GLN A 38 3.52 19.65 11.07
C GLN A 38 3.03 18.38 10.34
N PHE A 39 1.84 18.45 9.76
CA PHE A 39 1.15 17.36 9.11
C PHE A 39 1.15 17.56 7.60
N SER A 40 1.35 16.47 6.85
CA SER A 40 1.24 16.47 5.40
C SER A 40 0.48 15.25 4.92
N SER A 41 -0.25 15.38 3.82
CA SER A 41 -0.91 14.23 3.20
C SER A 41 -1.05 14.34 1.68
N TYR A 42 -1.27 13.17 1.06
CA TYR A 42 -1.73 13.01 -0.30
C TYR A 42 -2.97 12.10 -0.32
N PHE A 43 -3.91 12.41 -1.19
CA PHE A 43 -4.94 11.46 -1.58
C PHE A 43 -4.55 10.82 -2.90
N VAL A 44 -4.39 9.52 -2.92
CA VAL A 44 -4.13 8.71 -4.11
C VAL A 44 -5.43 8.05 -4.53
N ARG A 45 -5.92 8.40 -5.71
CA ARG A 45 -7.14 7.86 -6.31
C ARG A 45 -6.79 6.80 -7.33
N PHE A 46 -7.61 5.77 -7.41
CA PHE A 46 -7.54 4.71 -8.41
C PHE A 46 -8.75 4.80 -9.33
N GLU A 47 -8.77 4.01 -10.39
CA GLU A 47 -9.88 3.98 -11.37
C GLU A 47 -11.23 3.68 -10.72
N GLY A 48 -11.23 2.95 -9.60
CA GLY A 48 -12.42 2.65 -8.81
C GLY A 48 -12.11 2.37 -7.35
N GLY A 49 -13.17 2.26 -6.55
CA GLY A 49 -13.06 1.94 -5.12
C GLY A 49 -12.71 3.13 -4.23
N ALA A 50 -12.18 2.82 -3.05
CA ALA A 50 -11.75 3.81 -2.08
C ALA A 50 -10.39 4.42 -2.45
N SER A 51 -10.17 5.68 -2.09
CA SER A 51 -8.83 6.31 -2.19
C SER A 51 -7.93 5.87 -1.03
N LEU A 52 -6.62 6.01 -1.20
CA LEU A 52 -5.68 5.99 -0.08
C LEU A 52 -5.35 7.44 0.31
N GLU A 53 -5.44 7.75 1.60
CA GLU A 53 -4.84 8.96 2.17
C GLU A 53 -3.50 8.58 2.78
N LEU A 54 -2.42 9.05 2.20
CA LEU A 54 -1.07 8.86 2.71
C LEU A 54 -0.74 10.06 3.59
N MET A 55 -0.38 9.81 4.85
CA MET A 55 -0.21 10.85 5.87
C MET A 55 1.20 10.80 6.46
N HIS A 56 1.76 11.95 6.78
CA HIS A 56 3.02 12.08 7.48
C HIS A 56 2.94 13.07 8.63
N SER A 57 3.61 12.72 9.73
CA SER A 57 3.88 13.60 10.86
C SER A 57 5.28 13.31 11.40
N PRO A 58 6.06 14.30 11.87
CA PRO A 58 7.40 14.07 12.42
C PRO A 58 7.42 13.22 13.70
N ASN A 59 6.27 13.05 14.34
CA ASN A 59 6.13 12.29 15.59
C ASN A 59 5.65 10.84 15.38
N LEU A 60 5.80 10.29 14.18
CA LEU A 60 5.46 8.90 13.91
C LEU A 60 6.45 7.96 14.58
N PHE A 61 5.93 6.95 15.26
CA PHE A 61 6.72 5.82 15.72
C PHE A 61 6.72 4.74 14.63
N PRO A 62 7.89 4.14 14.30
CA PRO A 62 7.93 3.00 13.40
C PRO A 62 7.02 1.88 13.90
N ALA A 63 6.30 1.21 12.99
CA ALA A 63 5.59 0.00 13.35
C ALA A 63 6.60 -1.06 13.80
N ASP A 64 6.33 -1.71 14.93
CA ASP A 64 7.16 -2.86 15.36
C ASP A 64 6.81 -4.06 14.49
N LEU A 65 7.58 -4.24 13.42
CA LEU A 65 7.43 -5.36 12.47
C LEU A 65 8.03 -6.68 13.01
N GLY A 66 8.59 -6.67 14.22
CA GLY A 66 9.21 -7.84 14.85
C GLY A 66 8.23 -8.80 15.53
N LEU A 67 6.94 -8.50 15.55
CA LEU A 67 5.94 -9.35 16.18
C LEU A 67 5.70 -10.62 15.38
N SER A 68 5.79 -11.77 16.05
CA SER A 68 5.57 -13.10 15.48
C SER A 68 4.09 -13.41 15.19
N HIS A 69 3.17 -12.58 15.67
CA HIS A 69 1.73 -12.75 15.55
C HIS A 69 1.05 -11.50 14.95
N PRO A 70 -0.05 -11.68 14.19
CA PRO A 70 -0.84 -10.58 13.69
C PRO A 70 -1.41 -9.72 14.84
N LEU A 71 -1.39 -8.40 14.66
CA LEU A 71 -2.11 -7.49 15.56
C LEU A 71 -3.58 -7.42 15.16
N GLN A 72 -4.44 -7.22 16.14
CA GLN A 72 -5.84 -6.92 15.89
C GLN A 72 -5.97 -5.57 15.19
N GLY A 73 -6.75 -5.51 14.10
CA GLY A 73 -6.99 -4.29 13.34
C GLY A 73 -6.96 -4.53 11.84
N LEU A 74 -6.52 -3.52 11.08
CA LEU A 74 -6.37 -3.63 9.64
C LEU A 74 -5.25 -4.62 9.29
N ALA A 75 -5.58 -5.68 8.55
CA ALA A 75 -4.64 -6.74 8.22
C ALA A 75 -3.85 -6.44 6.93
N HIS A 76 -4.53 -5.98 5.88
CA HIS A 76 -3.95 -5.70 4.57
C HIS A 76 -4.86 -4.83 3.72
N LEU A 77 -4.31 -4.32 2.61
CA LEU A 77 -5.04 -3.75 1.49
C LEU A 77 -5.03 -4.75 0.35
N ALA A 78 -6.15 -4.92 -0.33
CA ALA A 78 -6.22 -5.78 -1.52
C ALA A 78 -6.55 -4.96 -2.76
N PHE A 79 -5.75 -5.15 -3.83
CA PHE A 79 -5.97 -4.56 -5.14
C PHE A 79 -6.44 -5.63 -6.11
N SER A 80 -7.61 -5.43 -6.71
CA SER A 80 -8.08 -6.30 -7.79
C SER A 80 -7.40 -5.90 -9.09
N LEU A 81 -6.74 -6.85 -9.74
CA LEU A 81 -6.05 -6.65 -11.02
C LEU A 81 -6.86 -7.18 -12.21
N GLY A 82 -8.03 -7.77 -11.96
CA GLY A 82 -9.00 -8.17 -12.97
C GLY A 82 -8.77 -9.55 -13.60
N SER A 83 -7.55 -10.10 -13.58
CA SER A 83 -7.29 -11.45 -14.12
C SER A 83 -6.09 -12.13 -13.46
N VAL A 84 -6.00 -13.46 -13.61
CA VAL A 84 -4.87 -14.28 -13.16
C VAL A 84 -3.57 -13.81 -13.81
N GLU A 85 -3.59 -13.55 -15.11
CA GLU A 85 -2.43 -13.09 -15.88
C GLU A 85 -1.93 -11.74 -15.38
N ALA A 86 -2.83 -10.84 -15.00
CA ALA A 86 -2.47 -9.53 -14.44
C ALA A 86 -1.81 -9.67 -13.05
N VAL A 87 -2.27 -10.63 -12.23
CA VAL A 87 -1.62 -10.96 -10.94
C VAL A 87 -0.21 -11.50 -11.18
N ASP A 88 -0.03 -12.43 -12.15
CA ASP A 88 1.29 -12.97 -12.49
C ASP A 88 2.24 -11.88 -12.97
N GLN A 89 1.78 -11.02 -13.87
CA GLN A 89 2.58 -9.89 -14.41
C GLN A 89 2.98 -8.91 -13.32
N MET A 90 2.05 -8.52 -12.46
CA MET A 90 2.33 -7.62 -11.34
C MET A 90 3.30 -8.27 -10.36
N THR A 91 3.11 -9.54 -10.03
CA THR A 91 4.01 -10.30 -9.17
C THR A 91 5.43 -10.33 -9.73
N ALA A 92 5.59 -10.64 -11.02
CA ALA A 92 6.90 -10.62 -11.68
C ALA A 92 7.53 -9.22 -11.66
N ARG A 93 6.75 -8.19 -11.96
CA ARG A 93 7.19 -6.78 -11.92
C ARG A 93 7.68 -6.37 -10.54
N LEU A 94 6.92 -6.66 -9.48
CA LEU A 94 7.28 -6.30 -8.11
C LEU A 94 8.53 -7.06 -7.63
N LYS A 95 8.68 -8.34 -8.00
CA LYS A 95 9.89 -9.15 -7.69
C LYS A 95 11.16 -8.64 -8.38
N LEU A 96 11.03 -7.97 -9.54
CA LEU A 96 12.17 -7.37 -10.23
C LEU A 96 12.65 -6.05 -9.62
N LEU A 97 11.81 -5.41 -8.80
CA LEU A 97 12.20 -4.23 -8.06
C LEU A 97 13.22 -4.68 -6.99
N LYS A 98 14.50 -4.47 -7.28
CA LYS A 98 15.62 -4.77 -6.36
C LYS A 98 15.73 -3.76 -5.21
N SER A 99 14.69 -3.00 -4.93
CA SER A 99 14.68 -2.09 -3.79
C SER A 99 14.43 -2.89 -2.52
N ALA A 100 15.13 -2.57 -1.44
CA ALA A 100 14.85 -3.10 -0.11
C ALA A 100 13.42 -2.72 0.39
N GLU A 101 12.70 -1.97 -0.41
CA GLU A 101 11.44 -1.31 -0.10
C GLU A 101 10.20 -2.14 -0.45
N VAL A 102 10.33 -3.19 -1.26
CA VAL A 102 9.20 -4.06 -1.63
C VAL A 102 9.55 -5.50 -1.35
N LYS A 103 8.84 -6.14 -0.44
CA LYS A 103 9.13 -7.51 -0.04
C LYS A 103 8.01 -8.44 -0.46
N HIS A 104 8.35 -9.41 -1.31
CA HIS A 104 7.44 -10.52 -1.62
C HIS A 104 7.34 -11.46 -0.41
N LEU A 105 6.12 -11.77 0.00
CA LEU A 105 5.85 -12.67 1.12
C LEU A 105 5.37 -14.05 0.67
N ASP A 106 4.41 -14.09 -0.28
CA ASP A 106 3.77 -15.33 -0.71
C ASP A 106 3.12 -15.19 -2.10
N GLY A 107 2.89 -16.33 -2.77
CA GLY A 107 2.19 -16.41 -4.05
C GLY A 107 3.10 -16.21 -5.29
N PRO A 108 2.50 -16.14 -6.50
CA PRO A 108 1.06 -16.20 -6.76
C PRO A 108 0.50 -17.61 -6.54
N ARG A 109 -0.69 -17.71 -5.99
CA ARG A 109 -1.37 -18.98 -5.71
C ARG A 109 -2.88 -18.81 -5.56
N TRP A 110 -3.61 -19.90 -5.69
CA TRP A 110 -5.01 -19.95 -5.31
C TRP A 110 -5.15 -20.11 -3.78
N THR A 111 -6.04 -19.31 -3.20
CA THR A 111 -6.43 -19.43 -1.80
C THR A 111 -7.58 -20.41 -1.65
N GLY A 112 -7.82 -20.87 -0.40
CA GLY A 112 -8.91 -21.79 -0.11
C GLY A 112 -10.32 -21.22 -0.30
N ASP A 113 -10.46 -19.89 -0.32
CA ASP A 113 -11.69 -19.15 -0.57
C ASP A 113 -11.84 -18.68 -2.04
N GLY A 114 -10.94 -19.12 -2.92
CA GLY A 114 -11.10 -19.00 -4.38
C GLY A 114 -10.49 -17.76 -5.01
N TYR A 115 -9.63 -17.02 -4.31
CA TYR A 115 -8.87 -15.93 -4.89
C TYR A 115 -7.52 -16.39 -5.43
N TYR A 116 -7.08 -15.80 -6.53
CA TYR A 116 -5.71 -15.93 -7.01
C TYR A 116 -4.93 -14.67 -6.64
N GLU A 117 -3.93 -14.82 -5.78
CA GLU A 117 -3.27 -13.69 -5.15
C GLU A 117 -1.76 -13.86 -4.98
N SER A 118 -1.08 -12.73 -4.86
CA SER A 118 0.27 -12.62 -4.30
C SER A 118 0.26 -11.61 -3.16
N THR A 119 1.11 -11.85 -2.17
CA THR A 119 1.24 -10.99 -1.00
C THR A 119 2.61 -10.30 -1.01
N PHE A 120 2.59 -8.99 -0.79
CA PHE A 120 3.76 -8.15 -0.69
C PHE A 120 3.70 -7.23 0.53
N LEU A 121 4.84 -6.66 0.91
CA LEU A 121 4.90 -5.45 1.72
C LEU A 121 5.22 -4.26 0.81
N ASP A 122 4.56 -3.13 1.06
CA ASP A 122 4.92 -1.85 0.46
C ASP A 122 6.18 -1.27 1.13
N PRO A 123 6.73 -0.11 0.69
CA PRO A 123 7.92 0.50 1.28
C PRO A 123 7.84 0.81 2.78
N GLU A 124 6.65 0.97 3.32
CA GLU A 124 6.41 1.25 4.74
C GLU A 124 6.04 -0.01 5.54
N GLY A 125 6.05 -1.19 4.89
CA GLY A 125 5.75 -2.47 5.52
C GLY A 125 4.27 -2.80 5.61
N ASN A 126 3.38 -2.06 4.95
CA ASN A 126 1.98 -2.43 4.88
C ASN A 126 1.80 -3.64 3.97
N ARG A 127 0.95 -4.58 4.39
CA ARG A 127 0.65 -5.78 3.61
C ARG A 127 -0.35 -5.45 2.48
N LEU A 128 0.01 -5.90 1.27
CA LEU A 128 -0.81 -5.84 0.07
C LEU A 128 -1.12 -7.23 -0.43
#